data_68c63123d126fe1369870f17632f50ee
#
_entry.id   68c63123d126fe1369870f17632f50ee
#
_cell.length_a   1.000
_cell.length_b   1.000
_cell.length_c   1.000
_cell.angle_alpha   90.00
_cell.angle_beta   90.00
_cell.angle_gamma   90.00
#
_symmetry.space_group_name_H-M   'P 1'
#
loop_
_entity.id
_entity.type
_entity.pdbx_description
1 polymer ?
#
loop_
_entity_poly.entity_id
_entity_poly.type
_entity_poly.pdbx_seq_one_letter_code
_entity_poly.pdbx_strand_id
1 'polypeptide(L)'
;MTDTRTALVTGGTGGMGRVIASRLAADGYDVAIAYTGNVDLADATVGEIKEHGRLGAAFAADIADEASVSALFDAVDGQFGHLDVVVHTAGINRPGVLTDLDLADFDAIHRVNVRGTFVVDQQAARRIRAGGSIVNVSTSMVRFAPPGLSAYAASKAAVDALTRILAKELRGRDITVNAVAPGPTATAVFLASTSAEEREQLAALPPLGRLGRPEDVAGVVSFLAGPAGRWVNGQVIYANGGFV
;
A
#
# COMPACT_ATOMS: atom_id res chain seq x y z
N MET A 1 19.67 -10.56 -21.64
CA MET A 1 19.22 -10.75 -20.23
C MET A 1 18.19 -9.67 -20.00
N THR A 2 16.94 -10.00 -19.73
CA THR A 2 15.92 -9.00 -19.34
C THR A 2 16.36 -8.41 -18.01
N ASP A 3 16.48 -7.09 -17.97
CA ASP A 3 16.81 -6.33 -16.78
C ASP A 3 15.78 -6.65 -15.67
N THR A 4 16.25 -7.04 -14.47
CA THR A 4 15.36 -7.41 -13.36
C THR A 4 14.59 -6.18 -12.91
N ARG A 5 13.27 -6.28 -12.76
CA ARG A 5 12.42 -5.17 -12.31
C ARG A 5 12.58 -4.93 -10.82
N THR A 6 12.50 -3.66 -10.41
CA THR A 6 12.61 -3.22 -9.01
C THR A 6 11.27 -2.67 -8.51
N ALA A 7 10.88 -3.10 -7.31
CA ALA A 7 9.70 -2.60 -6.61
C ALA A 7 10.08 -1.92 -5.28
N LEU A 8 9.42 -0.82 -4.95
CA LEU A 8 9.44 -0.19 -3.62
C LEU A 8 8.09 -0.41 -2.94
N VAL A 9 8.09 -0.98 -1.73
CA VAL A 9 6.89 -1.16 -0.90
C VAL A 9 7.02 -0.31 0.37
N THR A 10 6.24 0.77 0.49
CA THR A 10 6.19 1.54 1.74
C THR A 10 5.30 0.85 2.75
N GLY A 11 5.62 0.97 4.05
CA GLY A 11 4.94 0.18 5.08
C GLY A 11 5.27 -1.32 4.99
N GLY A 12 6.43 -1.66 4.46
CA GLY A 12 6.86 -3.03 4.14
C GLY A 12 7.03 -3.97 5.35
N THR A 13 7.02 -3.46 6.57
CA THR A 13 7.01 -4.28 7.81
C THR A 13 5.61 -4.55 8.34
N GLY A 14 4.58 -3.86 7.83
CA GLY A 14 3.17 -4.10 8.19
C GLY A 14 2.66 -5.43 7.64
N GLY A 15 1.63 -5.99 8.29
CA GLY A 15 1.10 -7.32 7.92
C GLY A 15 0.71 -7.46 6.44
N MET A 16 0.23 -6.38 5.80
CA MET A 16 -0.10 -6.37 4.37
C MET A 16 1.14 -6.08 3.51
N GLY A 17 1.93 -5.07 3.87
CA GLY A 17 3.13 -4.67 3.11
C GLY A 17 4.19 -5.76 3.03
N ARG A 18 4.42 -6.50 4.13
CA ARG A 18 5.35 -7.64 4.16
C ARG A 18 4.94 -8.74 3.17
N VAL A 19 3.66 -9.14 3.18
CA VAL A 19 3.15 -10.17 2.27
C VAL A 19 3.19 -9.71 0.81
N ILE A 20 2.92 -8.42 0.55
CA ILE A 20 3.06 -7.83 -0.79
C ILE A 20 4.54 -7.86 -1.23
N ALA A 21 5.48 -7.48 -0.36
CA ALA A 21 6.90 -7.48 -0.67
C ALA A 21 7.42 -8.90 -1.00
N SER A 22 7.05 -9.89 -0.18
CA SER A 22 7.38 -11.31 -0.41
C SER A 22 6.76 -11.81 -1.73
N ARG A 23 5.49 -11.45 -2.02
CA ARG A 23 4.83 -11.84 -3.28
C ARG A 23 5.52 -11.24 -4.50
N LEU A 24 5.89 -9.97 -4.48
CA LEU A 24 6.62 -9.33 -5.59
C LEU A 24 7.99 -9.97 -5.79
N ALA A 25 8.68 -10.36 -4.71
CA ALA A 25 9.93 -11.11 -4.81
C ALA A 25 9.71 -12.48 -5.49
N ALA A 26 8.66 -13.22 -5.12
CA ALA A 26 8.27 -14.47 -5.76
C ALA A 26 7.91 -14.29 -7.26
N ASP A 27 7.36 -13.12 -7.63
CA ASP A 27 7.06 -12.75 -9.02
C ASP A 27 8.32 -12.31 -9.80
N GLY A 28 9.51 -12.27 -9.15
CA GLY A 28 10.80 -12.01 -9.80
C GLY A 28 11.29 -10.56 -9.68
N TYR A 29 10.69 -9.73 -8.83
CA TYR A 29 11.17 -8.37 -8.58
C TYR A 29 12.29 -8.36 -7.53
N ASP A 30 13.27 -7.48 -7.69
CA ASP A 30 14.08 -7.02 -6.57
C ASP A 30 13.25 -6.01 -5.76
N VAL A 31 13.29 -6.08 -4.43
CA VAL A 31 12.34 -5.36 -3.60
C VAL A 31 13.02 -4.51 -2.53
N ALA A 32 12.79 -3.20 -2.61
CA ALA A 32 13.04 -2.27 -1.53
C ALA A 32 11.80 -2.18 -0.63
N ILE A 33 11.99 -2.15 0.69
CA ILE A 33 10.91 -1.81 1.62
C ILE A 33 11.24 -0.52 2.37
N ALA A 34 10.21 0.33 2.57
CA ALA A 34 10.32 1.46 3.49
C ALA A 34 9.52 1.16 4.76
N TYR A 35 10.08 1.52 5.92
CA TYR A 35 9.47 1.24 7.22
C TYR A 35 9.70 2.38 8.22
N THR A 36 8.88 2.40 9.27
CA THR A 36 9.11 3.20 10.49
C THR A 36 9.12 2.26 11.69
N GLY A 37 10.05 2.47 12.62
CA GLY A 37 10.07 1.80 13.93
C GLY A 37 10.85 0.49 13.94
N ASN A 38 10.23 -0.65 13.77
CA ASN A 38 10.83 -1.95 14.10
C ASN A 38 11.81 -2.46 13.02
N VAL A 39 13.11 -2.41 13.34
CA VAL A 39 14.21 -2.88 12.49
C VAL A 39 14.20 -4.40 12.32
N ASP A 40 13.89 -5.16 13.37
CA ASP A 40 13.88 -6.63 13.32
C ASP A 40 12.84 -7.15 12.32
N LEU A 41 11.67 -6.49 12.25
CA LEU A 41 10.67 -6.81 11.24
C LEU A 41 11.11 -6.43 9.83
N ALA A 42 11.90 -5.37 9.68
CA ALA A 42 12.45 -4.97 8.39
C ALA A 42 13.48 -6.01 7.92
N ASP A 43 14.37 -6.44 8.79
CA ASP A 43 15.37 -7.48 8.49
C ASP A 43 14.71 -8.82 8.18
N ALA A 44 13.66 -9.20 8.92
CA ALA A 44 12.89 -10.41 8.64
C ALA A 44 12.23 -10.35 7.26
N THR A 45 11.64 -9.20 6.88
CA THR A 45 11.03 -9.03 5.55
C THR A 45 12.08 -9.10 4.44
N VAL A 46 13.25 -8.49 4.64
CA VAL A 46 14.38 -8.61 3.70
C VAL A 46 14.87 -10.05 3.59
N GLY A 47 14.88 -10.79 4.71
CA GLY A 47 15.17 -12.24 4.72
C GLY A 47 14.22 -13.01 3.79
N GLU A 48 12.92 -12.81 3.92
CA GLU A 48 11.90 -13.45 3.06
C GLU A 48 12.09 -13.11 1.58
N ILE A 49 12.40 -11.86 1.24
CA ILE A 49 12.69 -11.46 -0.14
C ILE A 49 13.89 -12.25 -0.69
N LYS A 50 14.94 -12.40 0.13
CA LYS A 50 16.14 -13.15 -0.26
C LYS A 50 15.91 -14.65 -0.41
N GLU A 51 14.97 -15.25 0.33
CA GLU A 51 14.56 -16.65 0.16
C GLU A 51 13.99 -16.93 -1.23
N HIS A 52 13.41 -15.92 -1.90
CA HIS A 52 12.99 -15.99 -3.30
C HIS A 52 14.13 -15.76 -4.30
N GLY A 53 15.39 -15.68 -3.83
CA GLY A 53 16.55 -15.44 -4.70
C GLY A 53 16.63 -14.01 -5.26
N ARG A 54 15.95 -13.02 -4.61
CA ARG A 54 15.89 -11.64 -5.06
C ARG A 54 16.72 -10.72 -4.17
N LEU A 55 17.16 -9.57 -4.74
CA LEU A 55 17.77 -8.52 -3.94
C LEU A 55 16.71 -7.86 -3.07
N GLY A 56 16.96 -7.80 -1.75
CA GLY A 56 16.10 -7.12 -0.78
C GLY A 56 16.89 -6.08 0.00
N ALA A 57 16.30 -4.91 0.21
CA ALA A 57 16.84 -3.86 1.08
C ALA A 57 15.73 -3.15 1.86
N ALA A 58 16.05 -2.67 3.06
CA ALA A 58 15.12 -1.95 3.92
C ALA A 58 15.65 -0.54 4.23
N PHE A 59 14.78 0.45 4.17
CA PHE A 59 15.10 1.85 4.41
C PHE A 59 14.12 2.44 5.44
N ALA A 60 14.66 3.08 6.48
CA ALA A 60 13.84 3.82 7.43
C ALA A 60 13.39 5.13 6.80
N ALA A 61 12.08 5.40 6.79
CA ALA A 61 11.54 6.64 6.21
C ALA A 61 10.18 7.01 6.82
N ASP A 62 10.01 8.28 7.21
CA ASP A 62 8.68 8.88 7.46
C ASP A 62 8.10 9.34 6.11
N ILE A 63 7.06 8.67 5.65
CA ILE A 63 6.42 8.98 4.37
C ILE A 63 5.74 10.36 4.35
N ALA A 64 5.44 10.94 5.49
CA ALA A 64 4.83 12.26 5.59
C ALA A 64 5.86 13.41 5.67
N ASP A 65 7.16 13.08 5.64
CA ASP A 65 8.27 14.03 5.56
C ASP A 65 8.88 14.01 4.15
N GLU A 66 8.89 15.15 3.49
CA GLU A 66 9.33 15.28 2.10
C GLU A 66 10.82 14.96 1.92
N ALA A 67 11.66 15.41 2.85
CA ALA A 67 13.10 15.16 2.79
C ALA A 67 13.40 13.68 3.02
N SER A 68 12.70 13.04 3.96
CA SER A 68 12.81 11.62 4.25
C SER A 68 12.39 10.77 3.03
N VAL A 69 11.29 11.14 2.35
CA VAL A 69 10.84 10.42 1.14
C VAL A 69 11.82 10.64 -0.02
N SER A 70 12.34 11.87 -0.21
CA SER A 70 13.35 12.12 -1.25
C SER A 70 14.59 11.25 -1.03
N ALA A 71 15.10 11.21 0.21
CA ALA A 71 16.28 10.40 0.57
C ALA A 71 15.99 8.88 0.39
N LEU A 72 14.77 8.43 0.69
CA LEU A 72 14.35 7.05 0.43
C LEU A 72 14.49 6.70 -1.05
N PHE A 73 13.93 7.52 -1.93
CA PHE A 73 13.99 7.26 -3.37
C PHE A 73 15.41 7.36 -3.92
N ASP A 74 16.24 8.29 -3.41
CA ASP A 74 17.67 8.38 -3.76
C ASP A 74 18.42 7.11 -3.34
N ALA A 75 18.13 6.57 -2.15
CA ALA A 75 18.73 5.33 -1.68
C ALA A 75 18.30 4.11 -2.51
N VAL A 76 17.02 4.06 -2.92
CA VAL A 76 16.50 3.00 -3.82
C VAL A 76 17.20 3.09 -5.18
N ASP A 77 17.29 4.27 -5.78
CA ASP A 77 17.98 4.47 -7.05
C ASP A 77 19.47 4.08 -6.95
N GLY A 78 20.13 4.44 -5.84
CA GLY A 78 21.53 4.09 -5.58
C GLY A 78 21.77 2.59 -5.40
N GLN A 79 20.83 1.87 -4.77
CA GLN A 79 20.97 0.44 -4.48
C GLN A 79 20.57 -0.46 -5.66
N PHE A 80 19.52 -0.08 -6.40
CA PHE A 80 18.91 -0.91 -7.43
C PHE A 80 19.11 -0.37 -8.86
N GLY A 81 19.50 0.90 -9.00
CA GLY A 81 19.77 1.54 -10.29
C GLY A 81 18.53 2.01 -11.05
N HIS A 82 17.36 1.52 -10.72
CA HIS A 82 16.08 1.89 -11.35
C HIS A 82 14.88 1.47 -10.51
N LEU A 83 13.71 2.01 -10.85
CA LEU A 83 12.45 1.73 -10.17
C LEU A 83 11.33 1.49 -11.20
N ASP A 84 10.61 0.39 -11.05
CA ASP A 84 9.51 -0.02 -11.92
C ASP A 84 8.15 0.01 -11.25
N VAL A 85 8.10 -0.30 -9.95
CA VAL A 85 6.85 -0.43 -9.21
C VAL A 85 6.97 0.28 -7.87
N VAL A 86 5.96 1.08 -7.53
CA VAL A 86 5.78 1.58 -6.17
C VAL A 86 4.44 1.07 -5.64
N VAL A 87 4.48 0.38 -4.50
CA VAL A 87 3.29 -0.02 -3.75
C VAL A 87 3.25 0.76 -2.45
N HIS A 88 2.28 1.66 -2.32
CA HIS A 88 2.12 2.50 -1.15
C HIS A 88 1.10 1.88 -0.19
N THR A 89 1.59 1.15 0.84
CA THR A 89 0.73 0.51 1.86
C THR A 89 0.71 1.25 3.19
N ALA A 90 1.66 2.15 3.42
CA ALA A 90 1.76 2.87 4.67
C ALA A 90 0.51 3.72 4.95
N GLY A 91 0.04 3.65 6.18
CA GLY A 91 -1.14 4.41 6.61
C GLY A 91 -1.49 4.09 8.05
N ILE A 92 -2.25 4.98 8.67
CA ILE A 92 -2.74 4.82 10.04
C ILE A 92 -4.25 4.97 10.10
N ASN A 93 -4.85 4.36 11.11
CA ASN A 93 -6.25 4.55 11.47
C ASN A 93 -6.34 4.85 12.97
N ARG A 94 -7.20 5.81 13.32
CA ARG A 94 -7.59 6.14 14.68
C ARG A 94 -9.10 6.27 14.71
N PRO A 95 -9.82 5.23 15.13
CA PRO A 95 -11.27 5.24 15.14
C PRO A 95 -11.82 6.19 16.21
N GLY A 96 -12.90 6.87 15.87
CA GLY A 96 -13.62 7.78 16.75
C GLY A 96 -14.85 8.36 16.04
N VAL A 97 -15.96 8.53 16.77
CA VAL A 97 -17.14 9.22 16.21
C VAL A 97 -16.81 10.69 15.97
N LEU A 98 -17.35 11.25 14.89
CA LEU A 98 -16.97 12.57 14.39
C LEU A 98 -17.08 13.68 15.47
N THR A 99 -18.08 13.61 16.33
CA THR A 99 -18.31 14.59 17.40
C THR A 99 -17.23 14.59 18.48
N ASP A 100 -16.53 13.45 18.68
CA ASP A 100 -15.63 13.23 19.81
C ASP A 100 -14.19 12.98 19.37
N LEU A 101 -13.94 12.86 18.06
CA LEU A 101 -12.59 12.63 17.52
C LEU A 101 -11.71 13.86 17.79
N ASP A 102 -10.57 13.66 18.44
CA ASP A 102 -9.58 14.71 18.64
C ASP A 102 -9.04 15.20 17.27
N LEU A 103 -8.95 16.52 17.11
CA LEU A 103 -8.39 17.13 15.90
C LEU A 103 -6.92 16.75 15.70
N ALA A 104 -6.16 16.49 16.78
CA ALA A 104 -4.79 15.97 16.66
C ALA A 104 -4.75 14.59 16.00
N ASP A 105 -5.74 13.72 16.25
CA ASP A 105 -5.89 12.43 15.60
C ASP A 105 -6.31 12.58 14.14
N PHE A 106 -7.23 13.51 13.85
CA PHE A 106 -7.58 13.89 12.49
C PHE A 106 -6.35 14.37 11.70
N ASP A 107 -5.58 15.30 12.26
CA ASP A 107 -4.37 15.84 11.62
C ASP A 107 -3.32 14.75 11.40
N ALA A 108 -3.11 13.86 12.38
CA ALA A 108 -2.17 12.74 12.25
C ALA A 108 -2.57 11.79 11.11
N ILE A 109 -3.87 11.43 11.01
CA ILE A 109 -4.39 10.59 9.92
C ILE A 109 -4.15 11.27 8.57
N HIS A 110 -4.50 12.54 8.42
CA HIS A 110 -4.36 13.27 7.16
C HIS A 110 -2.89 13.52 6.80
N ARG A 111 -2.04 13.81 7.79
CA ARG A 111 -0.59 13.92 7.58
C ARG A 111 -0.01 12.65 6.99
N VAL A 112 -0.34 11.48 7.55
CA VAL A 112 0.23 10.21 7.08
C VAL A 112 -0.48 9.74 5.81
N ASN A 113 -1.82 9.64 5.82
CA ASN A 113 -2.55 8.97 4.74
C ASN A 113 -2.71 9.84 3.49
N VAL A 114 -2.86 11.15 3.63
CA VAL A 114 -3.08 12.05 2.49
C VAL A 114 -1.77 12.68 2.04
N ARG A 115 -1.11 13.44 2.92
CA ARG A 115 0.16 14.09 2.58
C ARG A 115 1.23 13.06 2.25
N GLY A 116 1.33 11.96 3.04
CA GLY A 116 2.28 10.89 2.79
C GLY A 116 2.07 10.24 1.41
N THR A 117 0.83 9.87 1.06
CA THR A 117 0.53 9.35 -0.28
C THR A 117 0.90 10.34 -1.37
N PHE A 118 0.56 11.63 -1.19
CA PHE A 118 0.88 12.66 -2.19
C PHE A 118 2.40 12.77 -2.41
N VAL A 119 3.21 12.80 -1.35
CA VAL A 119 4.67 12.93 -1.45
C VAL A 119 5.30 11.67 -2.09
N VAL A 120 4.84 10.48 -1.69
CA VAL A 120 5.31 9.20 -2.28
C VAL A 120 4.95 9.13 -3.76
N ASP A 121 3.69 9.42 -4.12
CA ASP A 121 3.23 9.40 -5.50
C ASP A 121 3.97 10.43 -6.37
N GLN A 122 4.28 11.61 -5.81
CA GLN A 122 5.05 12.65 -6.51
C GLN A 122 6.48 12.18 -6.83
N GLN A 123 7.17 11.54 -5.87
CA GLN A 123 8.51 11.01 -6.10
C GLN A 123 8.46 9.80 -7.06
N ALA A 124 7.47 8.92 -6.90
CA ALA A 124 7.24 7.80 -7.80
C ALA A 124 7.02 8.27 -9.24
N ALA A 125 6.13 9.25 -9.44
CA ALA A 125 5.85 9.83 -10.75
C ALA A 125 7.08 10.42 -11.44
N ARG A 126 8.03 10.96 -10.68
CA ARG A 126 9.28 11.54 -11.23
C ARG A 126 10.30 10.48 -11.63
N ARG A 127 10.34 9.33 -10.96
CA ARG A 127 11.45 8.36 -11.00
C ARG A 127 11.12 7.01 -11.61
N ILE A 128 9.85 6.58 -11.60
CA ILE A 128 9.44 5.32 -12.25
C ILE A 128 9.69 5.41 -13.74
N ARG A 129 10.34 4.38 -14.28
CA ARG A 129 10.57 4.27 -15.73
C ARG A 129 9.32 3.84 -16.49
N ALA A 130 9.30 4.07 -17.79
CA ALA A 130 8.22 3.63 -18.69
C ALA A 130 7.97 2.13 -18.56
N GLY A 131 6.70 1.71 -18.63
CA GLY A 131 6.30 0.33 -18.36
C GLY A 131 6.07 0.05 -16.86
N GLY A 132 6.18 1.06 -15.99
CA GLY A 132 6.04 0.94 -14.55
C GLY A 132 4.60 1.02 -14.04
N SER A 133 4.45 0.84 -12.72
CA SER A 133 3.15 0.85 -12.04
C SER A 133 3.24 1.49 -10.66
N ILE A 134 2.24 2.32 -10.31
CA ILE A 134 2.00 2.82 -8.95
C ILE A 134 0.73 2.17 -8.44
N VAL A 135 0.79 1.54 -7.26
CA VAL A 135 -0.36 0.90 -6.62
C VAL A 135 -0.52 1.45 -5.22
N ASN A 136 -1.58 2.22 -5.00
CA ASN A 136 -1.94 2.76 -3.70
C ASN A 136 -2.86 1.80 -2.94
N VAL A 137 -2.72 1.70 -1.61
CA VAL A 137 -3.66 0.94 -0.78
C VAL A 137 -4.69 1.88 -0.17
N SER A 138 -5.92 1.76 -0.65
CA SER A 138 -7.13 2.42 -0.14
C SER A 138 -7.86 1.53 0.88
N THR A 139 -9.18 1.57 0.92
CA THR A 139 -10.00 0.72 1.81
C THR A 139 -11.45 0.64 1.31
N SER A 140 -12.10 -0.50 1.53
CA SER A 140 -13.55 -0.65 1.32
C SER A 140 -14.40 0.22 2.27
N MET A 141 -13.80 0.74 3.36
CA MET A 141 -14.50 1.61 4.32
C MET A 141 -14.97 2.93 3.70
N VAL A 142 -14.37 3.37 2.59
CA VAL A 142 -14.85 4.53 1.80
C VAL A 142 -16.29 4.30 1.30
N ARG A 143 -16.64 3.08 0.89
CA ARG A 143 -17.99 2.73 0.40
C ARG A 143 -18.89 2.20 1.50
N PHE A 144 -18.38 1.41 2.42
CA PHE A 144 -19.14 0.85 3.53
C PHE A 144 -19.61 1.93 4.52
N ALA A 145 -18.78 2.98 4.69
CA ALA A 145 -19.07 4.18 5.48
C ALA A 145 -19.57 3.89 6.92
N PRO A 146 -18.90 3.03 7.72
CA PRO A 146 -19.37 2.72 9.06
C PRO A 146 -19.16 3.92 10.00
N PRO A 147 -20.01 4.11 11.02
CA PRO A 147 -19.77 5.08 12.08
C PRO A 147 -18.38 4.89 12.73
N GLY A 148 -17.77 5.99 13.18
CA GLY A 148 -16.47 5.96 13.86
C GLY A 148 -15.23 5.94 12.95
N LEU A 149 -15.39 5.96 11.62
CA LEU A 149 -14.26 5.97 10.68
C LEU A 149 -14.25 7.19 9.76
N SER A 150 -14.89 8.30 10.14
CA SER A 150 -15.03 9.49 9.29
C SER A 150 -13.70 10.05 8.79
N ALA A 151 -12.74 10.33 9.67
CA ALA A 151 -11.43 10.86 9.30
C ALA A 151 -10.63 9.88 8.44
N TYR A 152 -10.65 8.58 8.81
CA TYR A 152 -9.94 7.54 8.05
C TYR A 152 -10.54 7.37 6.65
N ALA A 153 -11.86 7.22 6.54
CA ALA A 153 -12.53 7.06 5.25
C ALA A 153 -12.33 8.28 4.35
N ALA A 154 -12.40 9.50 4.90
CA ALA A 154 -12.10 10.73 4.17
C ALA A 154 -10.67 10.74 3.64
N SER A 155 -9.68 10.35 4.47
CA SER A 155 -8.28 10.28 4.05
C SER A 155 -8.06 9.28 2.92
N LYS A 156 -8.74 8.12 2.94
CA LYS A 156 -8.64 7.10 1.89
C LYS A 156 -9.45 7.45 0.63
N ALA A 157 -10.54 8.20 0.76
CA ALA A 157 -11.21 8.79 -0.40
C ALA A 157 -10.31 9.80 -1.14
N ALA A 158 -9.47 10.54 -0.42
CA ALA A 158 -8.44 11.39 -1.03
C ALA A 158 -7.41 10.56 -1.84
N VAL A 159 -6.98 9.40 -1.32
CA VAL A 159 -6.09 8.46 -2.04
C VAL A 159 -6.75 7.97 -3.34
N ASP A 160 -8.04 7.64 -3.31
CA ASP A 160 -8.81 7.24 -4.50
C ASP A 160 -8.84 8.36 -5.55
N ALA A 161 -9.00 9.61 -5.13
CA ALA A 161 -8.99 10.77 -6.02
C ALA A 161 -7.60 11.02 -6.62
N LEU A 162 -6.54 11.02 -5.80
CA LEU A 162 -5.15 11.17 -6.22
C LEU A 162 -4.77 10.11 -7.26
N THR A 163 -5.11 8.85 -7.03
CA THR A 163 -4.88 7.73 -7.95
C THR A 163 -5.46 8.01 -9.35
N ARG A 164 -6.73 8.45 -9.41
CA ARG A 164 -7.40 8.72 -10.70
C ARG A 164 -6.82 9.93 -11.43
N ILE A 165 -6.40 10.94 -10.69
CA ILE A 165 -5.81 12.16 -11.26
C ILE A 165 -4.41 11.84 -11.79
N LEU A 166 -3.55 11.22 -10.99
CA LEU A 166 -2.18 10.90 -11.35
C LEU A 166 -2.11 9.97 -12.58
N ALA A 167 -3.03 9.01 -12.70
CA ALA A 167 -3.15 8.17 -13.88
C ALA A 167 -3.34 8.95 -15.19
N LYS A 168 -4.02 10.10 -15.12
CA LYS A 168 -4.25 10.99 -16.28
C LYS A 168 -3.06 11.92 -16.53
N GLU A 169 -2.42 12.39 -15.46
CA GLU A 169 -1.25 13.28 -15.53
C GLU A 169 -0.02 12.57 -16.12
N LEU A 170 0.09 11.25 -15.93
CA LEU A 170 1.16 10.44 -16.49
C LEU A 170 0.90 9.97 -17.93
N ARG A 171 -0.05 10.59 -18.63
CA ARG A 171 -0.32 10.31 -20.05
C ARG A 171 0.97 10.37 -20.87
N GLY A 172 1.18 9.35 -21.72
CA GLY A 172 2.35 9.24 -22.61
C GLY A 172 3.61 8.69 -21.93
N ARG A 173 3.59 8.46 -20.60
CA ARG A 173 4.70 7.89 -19.84
C ARG A 173 4.70 6.35 -19.81
N ASP A 174 3.62 5.71 -20.29
CA ASP A 174 3.41 4.26 -20.17
C ASP A 174 3.50 3.77 -18.71
N ILE A 175 2.93 4.51 -17.77
CA ILE A 175 2.86 4.18 -16.34
C ILE A 175 1.40 4.03 -15.95
N THR A 176 1.07 2.94 -15.24
CA THR A 176 -0.27 2.75 -14.66
C THR A 176 -0.31 3.22 -13.21
N VAL A 177 -1.43 3.80 -12.80
CA VAL A 177 -1.67 4.19 -11.40
C VAL A 177 -3.03 3.66 -10.98
N ASN A 178 -3.05 2.79 -9.98
CA ASN A 178 -4.27 2.17 -9.47
C ASN A 178 -4.30 2.16 -7.95
N ALA A 179 -5.47 1.98 -7.37
CA ALA A 179 -5.63 1.71 -5.95
C ALA A 179 -6.24 0.32 -5.72
N VAL A 180 -5.81 -0.36 -4.67
CA VAL A 180 -6.48 -1.55 -4.15
C VAL A 180 -7.20 -1.15 -2.88
N ALA A 181 -8.48 -1.53 -2.76
CA ALA A 181 -9.34 -1.24 -1.63
C ALA A 181 -9.71 -2.54 -0.89
N PRO A 182 -8.93 -2.96 0.12
CA PRO A 182 -9.21 -4.16 0.89
C PRO A 182 -10.49 -4.04 1.71
N GLY A 183 -11.16 -5.17 1.93
CA GLY A 183 -12.11 -5.35 3.02
C GLY A 183 -11.44 -5.62 4.36
N PRO A 184 -12.21 -6.01 5.39
CA PRO A 184 -11.64 -6.48 6.65
C PRO A 184 -10.66 -7.63 6.39
N THR A 185 -9.39 -7.40 6.73
CA THR A 185 -8.28 -8.31 6.41
C THR A 185 -7.55 -8.73 7.68
N ALA A 186 -7.31 -10.02 7.84
CA ALA A 186 -6.71 -10.64 9.02
C ALA A 186 -5.20 -10.35 9.12
N THR A 187 -4.82 -9.08 9.27
CA THR A 187 -3.44 -8.68 9.60
C THR A 187 -3.20 -8.82 11.10
N ALA A 188 -1.94 -8.95 11.53
CA ALA A 188 -1.60 -9.04 12.95
C ALA A 188 -2.16 -7.86 13.77
N VAL A 189 -2.08 -6.64 13.23
CA VAL A 189 -2.62 -5.43 13.87
C VAL A 189 -4.14 -5.51 14.00
N PHE A 190 -4.85 -5.91 12.95
CA PHE A 190 -6.29 -6.09 12.97
C PHE A 190 -6.71 -7.15 14.00
N LEU A 191 -6.03 -8.30 14.01
CA LEU A 191 -6.31 -9.38 14.94
C LEU A 191 -6.01 -9.00 16.41
N ALA A 192 -5.04 -8.15 16.65
CA ALA A 192 -4.72 -7.65 18.00
C ALA A 192 -5.73 -6.60 18.49
N SER A 193 -6.37 -5.86 17.59
CA SER A 193 -7.27 -4.74 17.92
C SER A 193 -8.76 -5.10 17.90
N THR A 194 -9.13 -6.33 17.51
CA THR A 194 -10.53 -6.79 17.39
C THR A 194 -10.79 -8.01 18.25
N SER A 195 -11.96 -8.08 18.89
CA SER A 195 -12.42 -9.25 19.65
C SER A 195 -12.76 -10.42 18.71
N ALA A 196 -12.87 -11.63 19.26
CA ALA A 196 -13.27 -12.80 18.50
C ALA A 196 -14.69 -12.63 17.89
N GLU A 197 -15.60 -12.04 18.66
CA GLU A 197 -16.98 -11.79 18.26
C GLU A 197 -17.05 -10.77 17.10
N GLU A 198 -16.31 -9.66 17.20
CA GLU A 198 -16.22 -8.67 16.11
C GLU A 198 -15.63 -9.28 14.82
N ARG A 199 -14.62 -10.17 14.97
CA ARG A 199 -14.04 -10.88 13.82
C ARG A 199 -15.05 -11.79 13.13
N GLU A 200 -15.86 -12.50 13.91
CA GLU A 200 -16.91 -13.37 13.37
C GLU A 200 -17.98 -12.55 12.66
N GLN A 201 -18.45 -11.45 13.25
CA GLN A 201 -19.38 -10.51 12.63
C GLN A 201 -18.84 -9.94 11.33
N LEU A 202 -17.57 -9.47 11.32
CA LEU A 202 -16.93 -8.92 10.11
C LEU A 202 -16.69 -10.00 9.04
N ALA A 203 -16.42 -11.24 9.44
CA ALA A 203 -16.25 -12.37 8.51
C ALA A 203 -17.55 -12.78 7.83
N ALA A 204 -18.69 -12.55 8.48
CA ALA A 204 -20.01 -12.87 7.93
C ALA A 204 -20.52 -11.86 6.90
N LEU A 205 -19.95 -10.64 6.86
CA LEU A 205 -20.41 -9.58 5.95
C LEU A 205 -20.08 -9.83 4.47
N PRO A 206 -18.88 -10.27 4.09
CA PRO A 206 -18.59 -10.61 2.69
C PRO A 206 -19.35 -11.86 2.25
N PRO A 207 -19.94 -11.91 1.03
CA PRO A 207 -20.54 -13.12 0.47
C PRO A 207 -19.60 -14.34 0.47
N LEU A 208 -18.29 -14.16 0.47
CA LEU A 208 -17.33 -15.26 0.57
C LEU A 208 -17.19 -15.82 2.00
N GLY A 209 -17.90 -15.27 3.01
CA GLY A 209 -18.05 -15.82 4.35
C GLY A 209 -16.76 -15.87 5.18
N ARG A 210 -15.78 -15.00 4.90
CA ARG A 210 -14.54 -14.95 5.66
C ARG A 210 -13.91 -13.56 5.63
N LEU A 211 -13.03 -13.31 6.58
CA LEU A 211 -12.09 -12.19 6.49
C LEU A 211 -11.16 -12.37 5.27
N GLY A 212 -10.75 -11.26 4.67
CA GLY A 212 -9.65 -11.26 3.71
C GLY A 212 -8.35 -11.72 4.38
N ARG A 213 -7.45 -12.28 3.59
CA ARG A 213 -6.07 -12.55 3.98
C ARG A 213 -5.15 -11.54 3.30
N PRO A 214 -3.99 -11.20 3.86
CA PRO A 214 -3.02 -10.34 3.18
C PRO A 214 -2.67 -10.84 1.77
N GLU A 215 -2.66 -12.16 1.55
CA GLU A 215 -2.39 -12.80 0.26
C GLU A 215 -3.48 -12.51 -0.79
N ASP A 216 -4.76 -12.34 -0.37
CA ASP A 216 -5.83 -11.96 -1.29
C ASP A 216 -5.56 -10.57 -1.89
N VAL A 217 -5.03 -9.65 -1.09
CA VAL A 217 -4.64 -8.30 -1.52
C VAL A 217 -3.36 -8.32 -2.34
N ALA A 218 -2.35 -9.09 -1.90
CA ALA A 218 -1.08 -9.23 -2.58
C ALA A 218 -1.24 -9.80 -4.01
N GLY A 219 -2.21 -10.71 -4.21
CA GLY A 219 -2.57 -11.23 -5.53
C GLY A 219 -3.05 -10.14 -6.50
N VAL A 220 -3.89 -9.22 -6.01
CA VAL A 220 -4.36 -8.08 -6.82
C VAL A 220 -3.23 -7.09 -7.11
N VAL A 221 -2.37 -6.80 -6.12
CA VAL A 221 -1.19 -5.94 -6.32
C VAL A 221 -0.24 -6.56 -7.35
N SER A 222 0.05 -7.85 -7.25
CA SER A 222 0.87 -8.61 -8.21
C SER A 222 0.33 -8.50 -9.65
N PHE A 223 -0.99 -8.67 -9.81
CA PHE A 223 -1.65 -8.47 -11.11
C PHE A 223 -1.45 -7.05 -11.64
N LEU A 224 -1.70 -6.01 -10.82
CA LEU A 224 -1.59 -4.60 -11.22
C LEU A 224 -0.14 -4.18 -11.50
N ALA A 225 0.84 -4.76 -10.79
CA ALA A 225 2.26 -4.50 -11.00
C ALA A 225 2.82 -5.25 -12.22
N GLY A 226 2.19 -6.35 -12.61
CA GLY A 226 2.63 -7.24 -13.67
C GLY A 226 2.12 -6.88 -15.07
N PRO A 227 2.57 -7.62 -16.10
CA PRO A 227 2.20 -7.37 -17.48
C PRO A 227 0.70 -7.56 -17.75
N ALA A 228 0.02 -8.44 -17.01
CA ALA A 228 -1.41 -8.70 -17.16
C ALA A 228 -2.29 -7.51 -16.73
N GLY A 229 -1.78 -6.64 -15.84
CA GLY A 229 -2.48 -5.44 -15.36
C GLY A 229 -2.33 -4.20 -16.24
N ARG A 230 -1.58 -4.24 -17.33
CA ARG A 230 -1.18 -3.04 -18.11
C ARG A 230 -2.34 -2.25 -18.72
N TRP A 231 -3.50 -2.84 -18.91
CA TRP A 231 -4.70 -2.13 -19.41
C TRP A 231 -5.61 -1.63 -18.27
N VAL A 232 -5.25 -1.88 -17.01
CA VAL A 232 -5.96 -1.35 -15.84
C VAL A 232 -5.24 -0.09 -15.39
N ASN A 233 -5.90 1.07 -15.52
CA ASN A 233 -5.32 2.35 -15.17
C ASN A 233 -6.39 3.30 -14.61
N GLY A 234 -6.06 4.04 -13.53
CA GLY A 234 -6.95 4.98 -12.87
C GLY A 234 -8.10 4.30 -12.11
N GLN A 235 -7.97 3.03 -11.72
CA GLN A 235 -9.02 2.25 -11.09
C GLN A 235 -8.81 2.11 -9.58
N VAL A 236 -9.92 1.93 -8.87
CA VAL A 236 -9.97 1.47 -7.47
C VAL A 236 -10.53 0.06 -7.49
N ILE A 237 -9.68 -0.93 -7.24
CA ILE A 237 -10.04 -2.35 -7.29
C ILE A 237 -10.37 -2.82 -5.87
N TYR A 238 -11.59 -3.27 -5.67
CA TYR A 238 -12.06 -3.77 -4.38
C TYR A 238 -11.65 -5.24 -4.20
N ALA A 239 -10.71 -5.50 -3.30
CA ALA A 239 -10.28 -6.84 -2.89
C ALA A 239 -10.91 -7.16 -1.53
N ASN A 240 -12.22 -7.49 -1.52
CA ASN A 240 -13.02 -7.48 -0.31
C ASN A 240 -14.04 -8.63 -0.19
N GLY A 241 -14.00 -9.63 -1.07
CA GLY A 241 -14.91 -10.77 -1.05
C GLY A 241 -16.38 -10.43 -1.31
N GLY A 242 -16.66 -9.28 -1.93
CA GLY A 242 -18.01 -8.78 -2.18
C GLY A 242 -18.63 -8.01 -1.01
N PHE A 243 -17.80 -7.53 -0.07
CA PHE A 243 -18.21 -6.79 1.12
C PHE A 243 -19.00 -5.51 0.81
N VAL A 244 -18.65 -4.78 -0.25
CA VAL A 244 -19.35 -3.57 -0.76
C VAL A 244 -19.33 -3.50 -2.27
#